data_cb497fe11f514fd9a83336b2ae7a4a68
#
_entry.id   cb497fe11f514fd9a83336b2ae7a4a68
#
_cell.length_a   1.000
_cell.length_b   1.000
_cell.length_c   1.000
_cell.angle_alpha   90.00
_cell.angle_beta   90.00
_cell.angle_gamma   90.00
#
_symmetry.space_group_name_H-M   'P 1'
#
loop_
_entity.id
_entity.type
_entity.pdbx_description
1 polymer ?
#
loop_
_entity_poly.entity_id
_entity_poly.type
_entity_poly.pdbx_seq_one_letter_code
_entity_poly.pdbx_strand_id
1 'polypeptide(L)'
;MAETVDELTIEYVEEDKIIIKQEDKNVLTKGNWATIMYLYREMDKKTEQYGPLKASIRRYQKRNGVYRQQSKFNISSEKQGREIIKALQNWFPDAPKEA
;
A
#
# COMPACT_ATOMS: atom_id res chain seq x y z
N MET A 1 12.99 -12.20 -2.18
CA MET A 1 12.97 -11.08 -1.25
C MET A 1 13.45 -9.81 -1.93
N ALA A 2 12.84 -8.69 -1.57
CA ALA A 2 13.11 -7.45 -2.30
C ALA A 2 14.36 -6.75 -1.78
N GLU A 3 15.24 -6.37 -2.71
CA GLU A 3 16.42 -5.59 -2.41
C GLU A 3 16.20 -4.10 -2.71
N THR A 4 15.20 -3.79 -3.52
CA THR A 4 14.84 -2.42 -3.88
C THR A 4 13.35 -2.18 -3.65
N VAL A 5 12.96 -0.91 -3.51
CA VAL A 5 11.55 -0.58 -3.35
C VAL A 5 10.73 -0.95 -4.59
N ASP A 6 11.36 -0.97 -5.75
CA ASP A 6 10.66 -1.32 -7.00
C ASP A 6 10.22 -2.77 -7.01
N GLU A 7 10.92 -3.64 -6.31
CA GLU A 7 10.60 -5.06 -6.24
C GLU A 7 9.50 -5.40 -5.24
N LEU A 8 9.19 -4.47 -4.32
CA LEU A 8 8.20 -4.74 -3.30
C LEU A 8 6.80 -4.79 -3.89
N THR A 9 6.04 -5.81 -3.49
CA THR A 9 4.67 -6.00 -3.95
C THR A 9 3.85 -6.66 -2.86
N ILE A 10 2.54 -6.47 -2.93
CA ILE A 10 1.61 -7.18 -2.05
C ILE A 10 0.81 -8.21 -2.84
N GLU A 11 1.10 -8.36 -4.13
CA GLU A 11 0.37 -9.32 -4.95
C GLU A 11 0.55 -10.72 -4.40
N TYR A 12 -0.54 -11.44 -4.30
CA TYR A 12 -0.56 -12.77 -3.71
C TYR A 12 -1.30 -13.74 -4.62
N VAL A 13 -0.63 -14.84 -4.94
CA VAL A 13 -1.16 -15.87 -5.84
C VAL A 13 -1.35 -17.15 -5.04
N GLU A 14 -2.49 -17.80 -5.23
CA GLU A 14 -2.81 -19.07 -4.60
C GLU A 14 -3.50 -19.96 -5.62
N GLU A 15 -2.99 -21.18 -5.81
CA GLU A 15 -3.55 -22.14 -6.75
C GLU A 15 -3.73 -21.55 -8.16
N ASP A 16 -2.70 -20.86 -8.64
CA ASP A 16 -2.67 -20.20 -9.95
C ASP A 16 -3.67 -19.05 -10.11
N LYS A 17 -4.25 -18.59 -8.99
CA LYS A 17 -5.17 -17.45 -9.00
C LYS A 17 -4.59 -16.30 -8.24
N ILE A 18 -4.73 -15.10 -8.79
CA ILE A 18 -4.28 -13.88 -8.12
C ILE A 18 -5.34 -13.49 -7.10
N ILE A 19 -5.07 -13.77 -5.83
CA ILE A 19 -6.00 -13.49 -4.73
C ILE A 19 -5.96 -12.02 -4.35
N ILE A 20 -4.76 -11.45 -4.24
CA ILE A 20 -4.59 -10.01 -4.03
C ILE A 20 -3.96 -9.45 -5.29
N LYS A 21 -4.74 -8.62 -6.00
CA LYS A 21 -4.31 -8.03 -7.25
C LYS A 21 -3.89 -6.59 -7.02
N GLN A 22 -2.60 -6.34 -7.19
CA GLN A 22 -2.06 -4.99 -7.03
C GLN A 22 -2.43 -4.16 -8.26
N GLU A 23 -3.17 -3.07 -8.05
CA GLU A 23 -3.58 -2.19 -9.14
C GLU A 23 -2.62 -1.04 -9.32
N ASP A 24 -2.06 -0.53 -8.21
CA ASP A 24 -1.14 0.59 -8.28
C ASP A 24 -0.24 0.59 -7.04
N LYS A 25 0.78 1.42 -7.08
CA LYS A 25 1.78 1.49 -6.03
C LYS A 25 2.34 2.90 -5.98
N ASN A 26 2.44 3.45 -4.79
CA ASN A 26 3.00 4.79 -4.60
C ASN A 26 4.06 4.73 -3.51
N VAL A 27 5.30 4.97 -3.87
CA VAL A 27 6.41 4.97 -2.92
C VAL A 27 6.47 6.35 -2.26
N LEU A 28 6.07 6.40 -0.99
CA LEU A 28 6.06 7.66 -0.25
C LEU A 28 7.46 8.05 0.24
N THR A 29 8.19 7.08 0.79
CA THR A 29 9.58 7.28 1.20
C THR A 29 10.37 6.04 0.85
N LYS A 30 11.67 6.23 0.64
CA LYS A 30 12.60 5.13 0.39
C LYS A 30 13.89 5.38 1.16
N GLY A 31 14.74 4.36 1.23
CA GLY A 31 15.94 4.40 2.04
C GLY A 31 15.91 3.21 3.00
N ASN A 32 16.58 3.32 4.15
CA ASN A 32 16.57 2.21 5.11
C ASN A 32 15.17 1.93 5.66
N TRP A 33 14.37 2.96 5.79
CA TRP A 33 12.95 2.84 6.07
C TRP A 33 12.19 3.29 4.83
N ALA A 34 11.31 2.44 4.34
CA ALA A 34 10.49 2.77 3.17
C ALA A 34 9.01 2.65 3.53
N THR A 35 8.23 3.62 3.09
CA THR A 35 6.78 3.62 3.28
C THR A 35 6.14 3.61 1.90
N ILE A 36 5.30 2.61 1.65
CA ILE A 36 4.69 2.40 0.34
C ILE A 36 3.19 2.25 0.50
N MET A 37 2.45 2.92 -0.38
CA MET A 37 1.01 2.72 -0.50
C MET A 37 0.72 1.83 -1.69
N TYR A 38 -0.17 0.88 -1.49
CA TYR A 38 -0.62 -0.02 -2.55
C TYR A 38 -2.12 0.15 -2.75
N LEU A 39 -2.53 0.18 -4.00
CA LEU A 39 -3.94 0.10 -4.37
C LEU A 39 -4.19 -1.32 -4.85
N TYR A 40 -5.20 -1.98 -4.33
CA TYR A 40 -5.41 -3.38 -4.66
C TYR A 40 -6.87 -3.78 -4.62
N ARG A 41 -7.14 -4.96 -5.17
CA ARG A 41 -8.42 -5.64 -5.07
C ARG A 41 -8.18 -7.04 -4.52
N GLU A 42 -9.15 -7.53 -3.80
CA GLU A 42 -9.09 -8.85 -3.21
C GLU A 42 -10.16 -9.72 -3.85
N MET A 43 -9.80 -10.96 -4.22
CA MET A 43 -10.74 -11.87 -4.85
C MET A 43 -11.55 -12.61 -3.82
N ASP A 44 -12.87 -12.66 -4.01
CA ASP A 44 -13.75 -13.54 -3.24
C ASP A 44 -13.53 -14.96 -3.76
N LYS A 45 -13.05 -15.86 -2.90
CA LYS A 45 -12.70 -17.21 -3.30
C LYS A 45 -13.92 -18.04 -3.73
N LYS A 46 -15.10 -17.68 -3.27
CA LYS A 46 -16.32 -18.41 -3.63
C LYS A 46 -16.82 -18.03 -5.01
N THR A 47 -16.85 -16.75 -5.32
CA THR A 47 -17.37 -16.26 -6.61
C THR A 47 -16.26 -16.05 -7.64
N GLU A 48 -15.01 -15.99 -7.19
CA GLU A 48 -13.84 -15.66 -7.99
C GLU A 48 -13.92 -14.29 -8.65
N GLN A 49 -14.66 -13.39 -8.00
CA GLN A 49 -14.77 -12.01 -8.45
C GLN A 49 -14.01 -11.09 -7.52
N TYR A 50 -13.41 -10.05 -8.12
CA TYR A 50 -12.68 -9.06 -7.34
C TYR A 50 -13.62 -8.06 -6.70
N GLY A 51 -13.35 -7.72 -5.46
CA GLY A 51 -14.13 -6.73 -4.74
C GLY A 51 -13.73 -5.31 -5.08
N PRO A 52 -14.20 -4.33 -4.28
CA PRO A 52 -13.88 -2.93 -4.53
C PRO A 52 -12.42 -2.62 -4.27
N LEU A 53 -11.99 -1.47 -4.75
CA LEU A 53 -10.63 -1.00 -4.51
C LEU A 53 -10.40 -0.74 -3.04
N LYS A 54 -9.25 -1.18 -2.57
CA LYS A 54 -8.77 -0.96 -1.22
C LYS A 54 -7.34 -0.45 -1.29
N ALA A 55 -6.86 0.12 -0.21
CA ALA A 55 -5.49 0.60 -0.14
C ALA A 55 -4.81 0.05 1.11
N SER A 56 -3.49 -0.06 1.07
CA SER A 56 -2.71 -0.50 2.21
C SER A 56 -1.44 0.32 2.28
N ILE A 57 -1.11 0.81 3.47
CA ILE A 57 0.14 1.53 3.70
C ILE A 57 1.05 0.58 4.46
N ARG A 58 2.24 0.33 3.92
CA ARG A 58 3.17 -0.60 4.52
C ARG A 58 4.52 0.07 4.74
N ARG A 59 5.11 -0.21 5.89
CA ARG A 59 6.46 0.26 6.22
C ARG A 59 7.42 -0.92 6.21
N TYR A 60 8.57 -0.69 5.60
CA TYR A 60 9.61 -1.69 5.48
C TYR A 60 10.92 -1.13 6.03
N GLN A 61 11.73 -2.01 6.60
CA GLN A 61 13.07 -1.65 7.03
C GLN A 61 14.06 -2.52 6.28
N LYS A 62 15.11 -1.89 5.73
CA LYS A 62 16.15 -2.61 5.01
C LYS A 62 17.19 -3.09 6.00
N ARG A 63 17.42 -4.40 6.01
CA ARG A 63 18.45 -5.02 6.84
C ARG A 63 19.18 -6.04 6.00
N ASN A 64 20.52 -5.99 6.05
CA ASN A 64 21.35 -6.92 5.28
C ASN A 64 21.00 -6.90 3.80
N GLY A 65 20.70 -5.72 3.28
CA GLY A 65 20.38 -5.53 1.87
C GLY A 65 18.97 -5.92 1.46
N VAL A 66 18.12 -6.34 2.40
CA VAL A 66 16.78 -6.83 2.09
C VAL A 66 15.73 -6.07 2.87
N TYR A 67 14.66 -5.67 2.18
CA TYR A 67 13.52 -5.02 2.84
C TYR A 67 12.62 -6.04 3.51
N ARG A 68 12.26 -5.75 4.77
CA ARG A 68 11.34 -6.58 5.54
C ARG A 68 10.20 -5.71 6.05
N GLN A 69 8.98 -6.19 5.87
CA GLN A 69 7.81 -5.46 6.32
C GLN A 69 7.80 -5.37 7.85
N GLN A 70 7.62 -4.16 8.37
CA GLN A 70 7.58 -3.90 9.80
C GLN A 70 6.16 -3.63 10.29
N SER A 71 5.35 -2.96 9.49
CA SER A 71 3.98 -2.65 9.87
C SER A 71 3.12 -2.45 8.63
N LYS A 72 1.81 -2.54 8.81
CA LYS A 72 0.87 -2.27 7.75
C LYS A 72 -0.39 -1.63 8.33
N PHE A 73 -1.03 -0.81 7.52
CA PHE A 73 -2.34 -0.26 7.83
C PHE A 73 -3.21 -0.38 6.59
N ASN A 74 -4.29 -1.13 6.69
CA ASN A 74 -5.19 -1.34 5.57
C ASN A 74 -6.34 -0.34 5.60
N ILE A 75 -6.54 0.32 4.47
CA ILE A 75 -7.67 1.23 4.26
C ILE A 75 -8.71 0.40 3.52
N SER A 76 -9.73 -0.05 4.25
CA SER A 76 -10.64 -1.08 3.76
C SER A 76 -11.77 -0.57 2.87
N SER A 77 -11.90 0.75 2.72
CA SER A 77 -12.95 1.32 1.88
C SER A 77 -12.55 2.71 1.41
N GLU A 78 -13.17 3.15 0.31
CA GLU A 78 -12.96 4.50 -0.19
C GLU A 78 -13.40 5.53 0.83
N LYS A 79 -14.48 5.25 1.55
CA LYS A 79 -14.98 6.16 2.58
C LYS A 79 -13.95 6.40 3.66
N GLN A 80 -13.32 5.33 4.16
CA GLN A 80 -12.27 5.47 5.16
C GLN A 80 -11.08 6.26 4.61
N GLY A 81 -10.71 6.00 3.35
CA GLY A 81 -9.64 6.74 2.70
C GLY A 81 -9.91 8.23 2.63
N ARG A 82 -11.14 8.59 2.28
CA ARG A 82 -11.52 10.01 2.20
C ARG A 82 -11.51 10.68 3.55
N GLU A 83 -11.87 9.96 4.62
CA GLU A 83 -11.81 10.51 5.97
C GLU A 83 -10.37 10.73 6.41
N ILE A 84 -9.45 9.85 6.01
CA ILE A 84 -8.03 10.02 6.30
C ILE A 84 -7.49 11.25 5.56
N ILE A 85 -7.85 11.40 4.28
CA ILE A 85 -7.43 12.57 3.50
C ILE A 85 -7.91 13.86 4.17
N LYS A 86 -9.16 13.86 4.60
CA LYS A 86 -9.78 15.02 5.24
C LYS A 86 -9.05 15.40 6.53
N ALA A 87 -8.76 14.40 7.35
CA ALA A 87 -8.03 14.63 8.60
C ALA A 87 -6.63 15.18 8.35
N LEU A 88 -5.93 14.57 7.39
CA LEU A 88 -4.58 15.00 7.05
C LEU A 88 -4.56 16.43 6.50
N GLN A 89 -5.52 16.76 5.64
CA GLN A 89 -5.61 18.10 5.10
C GLN A 89 -5.94 19.14 6.17
N ASN A 90 -6.70 18.73 7.18
CA ASN A 90 -7.02 19.62 8.29
C ASN A 90 -5.77 19.90 9.14
N TRP A 91 -4.96 18.87 9.39
CA TRP A 91 -3.74 19.00 10.18
C TRP A 91 -2.58 19.59 9.38
N PHE A 92 -2.48 19.21 8.11
CA PHE A 92 -1.40 19.60 7.21
C PHE A 92 -2.00 20.25 5.97
N PRO A 93 -2.46 21.51 6.08
CA PRO A 93 -3.02 22.18 4.90
C PRO A 93 -1.93 22.37 3.84
N ASP A 94 -2.37 22.66 2.62
CA ASP A 94 -1.46 22.84 1.52
C ASP A 94 -0.31 23.76 1.88
N ALA A 95 0.92 23.27 1.65
CA ALA A 95 2.10 24.06 1.97
C ALA A 95 2.18 25.28 1.07
N PRO A 96 2.70 26.42 1.58
CA PRO A 96 2.99 27.56 0.72
C PRO A 96 3.97 27.15 -0.37
N LYS A 97 3.82 27.73 -1.55
CA LYS A 97 4.65 27.33 -2.68
C LYS A 97 6.12 27.61 -2.49
N GLU A 98 6.44 28.57 -1.67
CA GLU A 98 7.83 28.91 -1.37
C GLU A 98 8.38 28.18 -0.15
N ALA A 99 7.64 27.31 0.42
CA ALA A 99 8.10 26.57 1.58
C ALA A 99 9.21 25.61 1.22
#